data_c2af5814543b272a9c0a2fff58e7698b
#
_entry.id   c2af5814543b272a9c0a2fff58e7698b
#
_cell.length_a   1.000
_cell.length_b   1.000
_cell.length_c   1.000
_cell.angle_alpha   90.00
_cell.angle_beta   90.00
_cell.angle_gamma   90.00
#
_symmetry.space_group_name_H-M   'P 1'
#
loop_
_entity.id
_entity.type
_entity.pdbx_description
1 polymer ?
#
loop_
_entity_poly.entity_id
_entity_poly.type
_entity_poly.pdbx_seq_one_letter_code
_entity_poly.pdbx_strand_id
1 'polypeptide(L)'
;PTGKFGALDIDKTSNRVRSFQEKPKGDGNWINAGYFVCEPEVFEYIPDDQDFISFEKEPLEQIAKKGGMFAYKHTGFWRPMDVLKDNRDLNELWDKGEAPWKVW
;
A
#
# COMPACT_ATOMS: atom_id res chain seq x y z
N PRO A 1 7.71 8.86 2.43
CA PRO A 1 7.70 9.79 1.29
C PRO A 1 6.33 9.84 0.66
N THR A 2 5.61 10.93 0.93
CA THR A 2 4.19 11.04 0.58
C THR A 2 3.94 11.29 -0.90
N GLY A 3 4.89 11.83 -1.63
CA GLY A 3 4.69 12.11 -3.05
C GLY A 3 4.91 10.93 -3.98
N LYS A 4 5.36 9.79 -3.45
CA LYS A 4 5.78 8.64 -4.23
C LYS A 4 4.79 7.47 -4.18
N PHE A 5 4.00 7.39 -3.12
CA PHE A 5 3.10 6.27 -2.87
C PHE A 5 1.66 6.74 -2.76
N GLY A 6 0.72 5.82 -2.94
CA GLY A 6 -0.68 6.13 -2.82
C GLY A 6 -1.05 6.62 -1.43
N ALA A 7 -1.97 7.56 -1.35
CA ALA A 7 -2.45 8.08 -0.08
C ALA A 7 -3.81 7.49 0.27
N LEU A 8 -4.02 7.29 1.56
CA LEU A 8 -5.27 6.76 2.08
C LEU A 8 -5.93 7.78 2.99
N ASP A 9 -7.22 7.99 2.78
CA ASP A 9 -8.05 8.72 3.73
C ASP A 9 -8.73 7.68 4.62
N ILE A 10 -8.25 7.56 5.85
CA ILE A 10 -8.66 6.49 6.76
C ILE A 10 -9.48 7.07 7.91
N ASP A 11 -10.64 6.48 8.15
CA ASP A 11 -11.44 6.78 9.34
C ASP A 11 -10.66 6.31 10.58
N LYS A 12 -10.38 7.24 11.48
CA LYS A 12 -9.54 6.98 12.65
C LYS A 12 -10.16 5.99 13.63
N THR A 13 -11.46 5.87 13.64
CA THR A 13 -12.19 5.01 14.58
C THR A 13 -12.28 3.58 14.07
N SER A 14 -12.67 3.41 12.81
CA SER A 14 -12.95 2.09 12.26
C SER A 14 -11.84 1.52 11.41
N ASN A 15 -10.82 2.31 11.07
CA ASN A 15 -9.76 1.96 10.12
C ASN A 15 -10.30 1.72 8.72
N ARG A 16 -11.53 2.17 8.45
CA ARG A 16 -12.12 2.06 7.13
C ARG A 16 -11.51 3.10 6.20
N VAL A 17 -11.12 2.66 5.01
CA VAL A 17 -10.57 3.56 4.00
C VAL A 17 -11.72 4.26 3.29
N ARG A 18 -11.80 5.59 3.45
CA ARG A 18 -12.86 6.38 2.81
C ARG A 18 -12.55 6.70 1.37
N SER A 19 -11.28 6.91 1.05
CA SER A 19 -10.85 7.12 -0.32
C SER A 19 -9.46 6.58 -0.52
N PHE A 20 -9.18 6.18 -1.76
CA PHE A 20 -7.88 5.65 -2.15
C PHE A 20 -7.44 6.40 -3.41
N GLN A 21 -6.23 6.96 -3.38
CA GLN A 21 -5.66 7.66 -4.52
C GLN A 21 -4.25 7.15 -4.76
N GLU A 22 -3.99 6.67 -5.97
CA GLU A 22 -2.71 6.06 -6.28
C GLU A 22 -1.55 7.03 -6.19
N LYS A 23 -1.73 8.27 -6.60
CA LYS A 23 -0.66 9.26 -6.56
C LYS A 23 -1.18 10.51 -5.89
N PRO A 24 -1.05 10.59 -4.58
CA PRO A 24 -1.70 11.66 -3.85
C PRO A 24 -0.99 12.98 -4.07
N LYS A 25 -1.78 14.01 -4.12
CA LYS A 25 -1.29 15.36 -3.97
C LYS A 25 -1.29 15.76 -2.51
N GLY A 26 -1.82 14.93 -1.67
CA GLY A 26 -2.06 15.29 -0.31
C GLY A 26 -0.92 14.96 0.60
N ASP A 27 -1.05 15.47 1.76
CA ASP A 27 -0.19 15.21 2.89
C ASP A 27 -0.75 14.08 3.72
N GLY A 28 -1.25 13.06 3.06
CA GLY A 28 -1.79 11.90 3.74
C GLY A 28 -0.77 11.32 4.69
N ASN A 29 -1.19 11.08 5.92
CA ASN A 29 -0.31 10.53 6.94
C ASN A 29 -0.02 9.05 6.73
N TRP A 30 -0.84 8.38 5.94
CA TRP A 30 -0.73 6.95 5.68
C TRP A 30 -0.60 6.70 4.19
N ILE A 31 0.29 5.78 3.83
CA ILE A 31 0.52 5.42 2.44
C ILE A 31 0.26 3.93 2.24
N ASN A 32 -0.01 3.57 0.99
CA ASN A 32 -0.19 2.18 0.59
C ASN A 32 1.17 1.50 0.49
N ALA A 33 1.38 0.45 1.28
CA ALA A 33 2.62 -0.32 1.27
C ALA A 33 2.60 -1.48 0.26
N GLY A 34 1.50 -1.67 -0.45
CA GLY A 34 1.42 -2.66 -1.52
C GLY A 34 0.98 -4.05 -1.12
N TYR A 35 0.62 -4.28 0.14
CA TYR A 35 0.17 -5.57 0.62
C TYR A 35 -1.33 -5.58 0.84
N PHE A 36 -2.00 -6.59 0.30
CA PHE A 36 -3.46 -6.69 0.37
C PHE A 36 -3.90 -8.09 0.77
N VAL A 37 -4.90 -8.16 1.63
CA VAL A 37 -5.65 -9.38 1.91
C VAL A 37 -7.06 -9.12 1.41
N CYS A 38 -7.53 -9.94 0.47
CA CYS A 38 -8.77 -9.68 -0.24
C CYS A 38 -9.73 -10.85 -0.13
N GLU A 39 -11.03 -10.53 -0.08
CA GLU A 39 -12.06 -11.53 -0.28
C GLU A 39 -12.19 -11.89 -1.75
N PRO A 40 -12.72 -13.07 -2.10
CA PRO A 40 -12.85 -13.46 -3.53
C PRO A 40 -13.66 -12.47 -4.38
N GLU A 41 -14.56 -11.72 -3.77
CA GLU A 41 -15.38 -10.73 -4.45
C GLU A 41 -14.55 -9.64 -5.11
N VAL A 42 -13.27 -9.50 -4.74
CA VAL A 42 -12.37 -8.52 -5.37
C VAL A 42 -12.31 -8.70 -6.89
N PHE A 43 -12.45 -9.92 -7.37
CA PHE A 43 -12.39 -10.19 -8.81
C PHE A 43 -13.54 -9.57 -9.58
N GLU A 44 -14.64 -9.24 -8.93
CA GLU A 44 -15.77 -8.56 -9.57
C GLU A 44 -15.43 -7.12 -9.97
N TYR A 45 -14.39 -6.55 -9.41
CA TYR A 45 -13.94 -5.18 -9.70
C TYR A 45 -12.86 -5.14 -10.77
N ILE A 46 -12.39 -6.29 -11.23
CA ILE A 46 -11.34 -6.37 -12.23
C ILE A 46 -11.97 -6.75 -13.57
N PRO A 47 -11.92 -5.85 -14.58
CA PRO A 47 -12.53 -6.17 -15.87
C PRO A 47 -11.76 -7.28 -16.60
N ASP A 48 -12.52 -8.17 -17.25
CA ASP A 48 -11.95 -9.29 -18.00
C ASP A 48 -11.49 -8.89 -19.39
N ASP A 49 -12.00 -7.78 -19.90
CA ASP A 49 -11.82 -7.38 -21.30
C ASP A 49 -10.66 -6.41 -21.50
N GLN A 50 -9.83 -6.21 -20.50
CA GLN A 50 -8.69 -5.30 -20.57
C GLN A 50 -7.40 -6.05 -20.25
N ASP A 51 -6.40 -5.90 -21.12
CA ASP A 51 -5.11 -6.54 -20.90
C ASP A 51 -4.27 -5.83 -19.85
N PHE A 52 -4.46 -4.53 -19.71
CA PHE A 52 -3.69 -3.73 -18.78
C PHE A 52 -4.61 -2.92 -17.90
N ILE A 53 -4.62 -3.26 -16.61
CA ILE A 53 -5.35 -2.51 -15.61
C ILE A 53 -4.50 -2.42 -14.35
N SER A 54 -4.43 -1.23 -13.78
CA SER A 54 -3.76 -1.05 -12.51
C SER A 54 -4.75 -1.39 -11.40
N PHE A 55 -4.43 -2.40 -10.60
CA PHE A 55 -5.26 -2.80 -9.47
C PHE A 55 -5.47 -1.63 -8.50
N GLU A 56 -4.46 -0.79 -8.35
CA GLU A 56 -4.49 0.31 -7.40
C GLU A 56 -5.22 1.55 -7.90
N LYS A 57 -5.75 1.50 -9.11
CA LYS A 57 -6.59 2.57 -9.63
C LYS A 57 -8.06 2.24 -9.45
N GLU A 58 -8.74 1.94 -10.55
CA GLU A 58 -10.19 1.78 -10.52
C GLU A 58 -10.68 0.68 -9.55
N PRO A 59 -10.11 -0.53 -9.55
CA PRO A 59 -10.62 -1.56 -8.64
C PRO A 59 -10.58 -1.15 -7.18
N LEU A 60 -9.45 -0.67 -6.68
CA LEU A 60 -9.35 -0.28 -5.29
C LEU A 60 -10.14 0.98 -4.98
N GLU A 61 -10.18 1.93 -5.91
CA GLU A 61 -10.97 3.15 -5.72
C GLU A 61 -12.45 2.83 -5.57
N GLN A 62 -12.96 1.90 -6.37
CA GLN A 62 -14.36 1.50 -6.28
C GLN A 62 -14.66 0.76 -4.99
N ILE A 63 -13.78 -0.12 -4.57
CA ILE A 63 -13.96 -0.84 -3.31
C ILE A 63 -14.01 0.13 -2.14
N ALA A 64 -13.11 1.13 -2.14
CA ALA A 64 -13.10 2.14 -1.08
C ALA A 64 -14.40 2.95 -1.07
N LYS A 65 -14.88 3.36 -2.24
CA LYS A 65 -16.14 4.10 -2.34
C LYS A 65 -17.33 3.33 -1.79
N LYS A 66 -17.34 2.03 -1.99
CA LYS A 66 -18.43 1.17 -1.51
C LYS A 66 -18.28 0.79 -0.05
N GLY A 67 -17.20 1.22 0.60
CA GLY A 67 -17.00 0.98 2.00
C GLY A 67 -16.44 -0.39 2.35
N GLY A 68 -15.89 -1.09 1.38
CA GLY A 68 -15.36 -2.44 1.59
C GLY A 68 -13.87 -2.50 1.84
N MET A 69 -13.21 -1.36 2.04
CA MET A 69 -11.76 -1.33 2.24
C MET A 69 -11.43 -0.88 3.66
N PHE A 70 -10.54 -1.64 4.30
CA PHE A 70 -10.04 -1.31 5.62
C PHE A 70 -8.52 -1.33 5.60
N ALA A 71 -7.92 -0.57 6.49
CA ALA A 71 -6.46 -0.45 6.55
C ALA A 71 -5.92 -1.08 7.84
N TYR A 72 -4.86 -1.84 7.69
CA TYR A 72 -4.03 -2.22 8.82
C TYR A 72 -2.88 -1.21 8.91
N LYS A 73 -2.81 -0.51 10.00
CA LYS A 73 -1.81 0.55 10.20
C LYS A 73 -0.52 -0.05 10.75
N HIS A 74 0.44 -0.24 9.86
CA HIS A 74 1.75 -0.75 10.23
C HIS A 74 2.61 0.40 10.75
N THR A 75 3.10 0.28 11.97
CA THR A 75 3.92 1.32 12.60
C THR A 75 5.38 0.88 12.78
N GLY A 76 5.72 -0.34 12.42
CA GLY A 76 7.08 -0.85 12.50
C GLY A 76 7.92 -0.44 11.31
N PHE A 77 9.04 -1.12 11.16
CA PHE A 77 9.95 -0.83 10.07
C PHE A 77 9.30 -1.16 8.72
N TRP A 78 9.43 -0.23 7.79
CA TRP A 78 9.02 -0.42 6.40
C TRP A 78 9.92 0.43 5.51
N ARG A 79 10.47 -0.19 4.48
CA ARG A 79 11.29 0.53 3.51
C ARG A 79 11.15 -0.11 2.14
N PRO A 80 10.78 0.66 1.11
CA PRO A 80 10.74 0.16 -0.25
C PRO A 80 12.15 0.05 -0.84
N MET A 81 12.31 -0.82 -1.82
CA MET A 81 13.56 -0.95 -2.56
C MET A 81 13.26 -0.61 -4.02
N ASP A 82 13.41 0.66 -4.38
CA ASP A 82 13.09 1.14 -5.72
C ASP A 82 14.31 1.53 -6.52
N VAL A 83 15.40 1.92 -5.85
CA VAL A 83 16.62 2.35 -6.51
C VAL A 83 17.82 1.60 -5.93
N LEU A 84 18.95 1.69 -6.63
CA LEU A 84 20.16 0.96 -6.23
C LEU A 84 20.64 1.31 -4.82
N LYS A 85 20.47 2.56 -4.42
CA LYS A 85 20.84 2.96 -3.06
C LYS A 85 20.04 2.18 -2.02
N ASP A 86 18.76 1.98 -2.26
CA ASP A 86 17.93 1.20 -1.34
C ASP A 86 18.43 -0.24 -1.21
N ASN A 87 18.79 -0.84 -2.34
CA ASN A 87 19.34 -2.19 -2.34
C ASN A 87 20.62 -2.27 -1.50
N ARG A 88 21.52 -1.33 -1.67
CA ARG A 88 22.77 -1.28 -0.92
C ARG A 88 22.53 -1.09 0.57
N ASP A 89 21.64 -0.17 0.92
CA ASP A 89 21.36 0.13 2.32
C ASP A 89 20.73 -1.07 3.03
N LEU A 90 19.81 -1.76 2.35
CA LEU A 90 19.17 -2.94 2.92
C LEU A 90 20.14 -4.11 3.09
N ASN A 91 21.02 -4.31 2.12
CA ASN A 91 22.05 -5.34 2.23
C ASN A 91 23.04 -5.03 3.35
N GLU A 92 23.37 -3.77 3.53
CA GLU A 92 24.24 -3.36 4.62
C GLU A 92 23.63 -3.66 5.99
N LEU A 93 22.34 -3.39 6.15
CA LEU A 93 21.63 -3.73 7.38
C LEU A 93 21.67 -5.23 7.64
N TRP A 94 21.48 -6.02 6.59
CA TRP A 94 21.53 -7.49 6.72
C TRP A 94 22.92 -7.96 7.14
N ASP A 95 23.95 -7.43 6.48
CA ASP A 95 25.34 -7.85 6.73
C ASP A 95 25.80 -7.49 8.15
N LYS A 96 25.31 -6.39 8.67
CA LYS A 96 25.62 -5.95 10.04
C LYS A 96 24.80 -6.66 11.12
N GLY A 97 23.86 -7.50 10.73
CA GLY A 97 22.97 -8.14 11.68
C GLY A 97 21.95 -7.21 12.29
N GLU A 98 21.67 -6.08 11.64
CA GLU A 98 20.75 -5.05 12.14
C GLU A 98 19.45 -5.00 11.35
N ALA A 99 19.15 -6.03 10.56
CA ALA A 99 17.95 -6.07 9.72
C ALA A 99 16.68 -6.17 10.55
N PRO A 100 15.85 -5.12 10.62
CA PRO A 100 14.66 -5.15 11.47
C PRO A 100 13.59 -6.15 11.02
N TRP A 101 13.63 -6.56 9.74
CA TRP A 101 12.66 -7.52 9.22
C TRP A 101 12.98 -8.97 9.58
N LYS A 102 14.19 -9.23 10.04
CA LYS A 102 14.59 -10.58 10.42
C LYS A 102 14.11 -10.86 11.84
N VAL A 103 13.14 -11.73 11.98
CA VAL A 103 12.54 -12.06 13.27
C VAL A 103 12.82 -13.49 13.73
N TRP A 104 13.70 -14.19 13.05
CA TRP A 104 14.10 -15.57 13.37
C TRP A 104 15.56 -15.69 13.75
#